data_200ced4ba66a456cd86ea99ff0bb9bbe
#
_entry.id   200ced4ba66a456cd86ea99ff0bb9bbe
#
_cell.length_a   1.000
_cell.length_b   1.000
_cell.length_c   1.000
_cell.angle_alpha   90.00
_cell.angle_beta   90.00
_cell.angle_gamma   90.00
#
_symmetry.space_group_name_H-M   'P 1'
#
loop_
_entity.id
_entity.type
_entity.pdbx_description
1 polymer ?
#
loop_
_entity_poly.entity_id
_entity_poly.type
_entity_poly.pdbx_seq_one_letter_code
_entity_poly.pdbx_strand_id
1 'polypeptide(L)'
;MPETALWEHRSTQTEPDDFDAFWAATLDETRAHPLDVRVEAVDTGLTTVDVYDVTFAGWAGQPVRAWLRVPAGATGPLPAVVQYVGYGGGRGAPTENLFWSATGHAHLQMDTRGQGSGWSRGDTPDPDGSGPAHPGVMTRGIDSRETYYFRRVFADAVRAVEAARSLEVVDPARVSVVGGSQGGGIALAVAGLVPDLAAVAAYVPFLCDFRRASVITDADPYKEIGRYLAVHRHRASSVHEVLSYFDGVNFARRGSAPAVFTTALMDPICPPSTVFGAFHAYGGPKDITIWPYNGHEGGGPEDDLLALAAFRRASA
;
A
#
# COMPACT_ATOMS: atom_id res chain seq x y z
N MET A 1 -23.50 6.96 2.28
CA MET A 1 -24.32 5.73 2.06
C MET A 1 -24.61 5.14 3.42
N PRO A 2 -25.85 4.72 3.74
CA PRO A 2 -26.14 4.03 5.01
C PRO A 2 -25.37 2.72 5.13
N GLU A 3 -25.04 2.32 6.36
CA GLU A 3 -24.25 1.10 6.61
C GLU A 3 -24.89 -0.16 5.99
N THR A 4 -26.20 -0.33 6.13
CA THR A 4 -26.92 -1.46 5.52
C THR A 4 -26.73 -1.53 4.00
N ALA A 5 -26.71 -0.39 3.32
CA ALA A 5 -26.47 -0.33 1.88
C ALA A 5 -25.01 -0.60 1.49
N LEU A 6 -24.04 -0.43 2.41
CA LEU A 6 -22.66 -0.79 2.18
C LEU A 6 -22.47 -2.31 2.05
N TRP A 7 -23.19 -3.09 2.85
CA TRP A 7 -23.15 -4.56 2.78
C TRP A 7 -23.71 -5.12 1.46
N GLU A 8 -24.64 -4.40 0.85
CA GLU A 8 -25.21 -4.75 -0.47
C GLU A 8 -24.40 -4.18 -1.63
N HIS A 9 -23.59 -3.13 -1.38
CA HIS A 9 -22.85 -2.44 -2.42
C HIS A 9 -21.82 -3.36 -3.07
N ARG A 10 -21.78 -3.33 -4.40
CA ARG A 10 -20.73 -3.97 -5.21
C ARG A 10 -20.13 -2.92 -6.14
N SER A 11 -18.82 -2.88 -6.21
CA SER A 11 -18.16 -2.00 -7.16
C SER A 11 -18.47 -2.41 -8.60
N THR A 12 -18.68 -1.41 -9.45
CA THR A 12 -18.82 -1.58 -10.89
C THR A 12 -17.48 -1.42 -11.62
N GLN A 13 -16.37 -1.38 -10.87
CA GLN A 13 -15.04 -1.28 -11.44
C GLN A 13 -14.77 -2.45 -12.39
N THR A 14 -14.46 -2.13 -13.64
CA THR A 14 -14.09 -3.09 -14.67
C THR A 14 -12.60 -3.39 -14.60
N GLU A 15 -12.24 -4.58 -15.06
CA GLU A 15 -10.86 -5.04 -15.15
C GLU A 15 -10.43 -5.08 -16.62
N PRO A 16 -9.23 -4.61 -16.98
CA PRO A 16 -8.68 -4.82 -18.31
C PRO A 16 -8.44 -6.29 -18.62
N ASP A 17 -8.69 -6.73 -19.85
CA ASP A 17 -8.52 -8.13 -20.25
C ASP A 17 -7.07 -8.62 -20.10
N ASP A 18 -6.09 -7.73 -20.23
CA ASP A 18 -4.67 -8.02 -20.12
C ASP A 18 -4.04 -7.59 -18.78
N PHE A 19 -4.87 -7.38 -17.74
CA PHE A 19 -4.41 -6.94 -16.41
C PHE A 19 -3.27 -7.82 -15.86
N ASP A 20 -3.44 -9.15 -15.88
CA ASP A 20 -2.44 -10.08 -15.35
C ASP A 20 -1.17 -10.07 -16.20
N ALA A 21 -1.30 -10.03 -17.51
CA ALA A 21 -0.16 -9.97 -18.42
C ALA A 21 0.65 -8.67 -18.23
N PHE A 22 -0.02 -7.53 -18.04
CA PHE A 22 0.63 -6.25 -17.77
C PHE A 22 1.44 -6.29 -16.47
N TRP A 23 0.87 -6.83 -15.40
CA TRP A 23 1.57 -6.88 -14.11
C TRP A 23 2.67 -7.93 -14.08
N ALA A 24 2.48 -9.09 -14.73
CA ALA A 24 3.54 -10.08 -14.91
C ALA A 24 4.75 -9.46 -15.65
N ALA A 25 4.52 -8.82 -16.79
CA ALA A 25 5.59 -8.14 -17.53
C ALA A 25 6.26 -7.01 -16.73
N THR A 26 5.49 -6.25 -15.96
CA THR A 26 6.03 -5.18 -15.08
C THR A 26 6.96 -5.76 -14.01
N LEU A 27 6.58 -6.86 -13.38
CA LEU A 27 7.41 -7.51 -12.35
C LEU A 27 8.63 -8.20 -12.95
N ASP A 28 8.51 -8.81 -14.12
CA ASP A 28 9.64 -9.41 -14.84
C ASP A 28 10.68 -8.34 -15.22
N GLU A 29 10.23 -7.20 -15.76
CA GLU A 29 11.10 -6.05 -16.04
C GLU A 29 11.80 -5.54 -14.77
N THR A 30 11.08 -5.43 -13.67
CA THR A 30 11.64 -4.99 -12.39
C THR A 30 12.66 -5.99 -11.84
N ARG A 31 12.37 -7.30 -11.90
CA ARG A 31 13.23 -8.39 -11.43
C ARG A 31 14.47 -8.65 -12.30
N ALA A 32 14.51 -8.11 -13.52
CA ALA A 32 15.72 -8.11 -14.35
C ALA A 32 16.88 -7.36 -13.67
N HIS A 33 16.58 -6.48 -12.71
CA HIS A 33 17.56 -5.80 -11.87
C HIS A 33 17.79 -6.59 -10.56
N PRO A 34 19.06 -6.85 -10.16
CA PRO A 34 19.37 -7.47 -8.87
C PRO A 34 18.72 -6.70 -7.72
N LEU A 35 18.31 -7.40 -6.67
CA LEU A 35 17.64 -6.77 -5.51
C LEU A 35 18.57 -5.82 -4.73
N ASP A 36 19.85 -6.11 -4.67
CA ASP A 36 20.94 -5.29 -4.07
C ASP A 36 20.57 -4.73 -2.69
N VAL A 37 20.15 -5.59 -1.76
CA VAL A 37 19.74 -5.18 -0.42
C VAL A 37 20.97 -4.79 0.39
N ARG A 38 20.98 -3.57 0.92
CA ARG A 38 21.99 -3.02 1.82
C ARG A 38 21.35 -2.68 3.15
N VAL A 39 22.03 -3.01 4.24
CA VAL A 39 21.53 -2.84 5.60
C VAL A 39 22.61 -2.16 6.42
N GLU A 40 22.32 -0.97 6.95
CA GLU A 40 23.24 -0.17 7.75
C GLU A 40 22.63 0.08 9.13
N ALA A 41 23.34 -0.30 10.19
CA ALA A 41 22.87 -0.06 11.56
C ALA A 41 22.79 1.45 11.87
N VAL A 42 21.73 1.85 12.58
CA VAL A 42 21.51 3.24 12.99
C VAL A 42 21.46 3.32 14.51
N ASP A 43 22.36 4.09 15.10
CA ASP A 43 22.32 4.39 16.53
C ASP A 43 21.17 5.39 16.82
N THR A 44 20.12 4.87 17.42
CA THR A 44 18.93 5.65 17.79
C THR A 44 18.82 5.89 19.28
N GLY A 45 19.70 5.29 20.10
CA GLY A 45 19.58 5.27 21.55
C GLY A 45 18.45 4.40 22.11
N LEU A 46 17.69 3.69 21.26
CA LEU A 46 16.69 2.71 21.70
C LEU A 46 17.39 1.48 22.27
N THR A 47 16.85 0.93 23.38
CA THR A 47 17.45 -0.22 24.07
C THR A 47 16.70 -1.53 23.82
N THR A 48 15.49 -1.47 23.27
CA THR A 48 14.62 -2.63 23.06
C THR A 48 14.37 -2.92 21.59
N VAL A 49 14.83 -2.05 20.69
CA VAL A 49 14.67 -2.16 19.24
C VAL A 49 15.97 -1.76 18.56
N ASP A 50 16.50 -2.63 17.72
CA ASP A 50 17.59 -2.33 16.79
C ASP A 50 17.01 -1.76 15.50
N VAL A 51 17.61 -0.69 14.99
CA VAL A 51 17.13 0.00 13.77
C VAL A 51 18.21 0.02 12.72
N TYR A 52 17.78 -0.25 11.49
CA TYR A 52 18.66 -0.25 10.33
C TYR A 52 18.08 0.59 9.20
N ASP A 53 18.93 1.33 8.51
CA ASP A 53 18.63 1.94 7.22
C ASP A 53 18.82 0.89 6.13
N VAL A 54 17.73 0.59 5.42
CA VAL A 54 17.73 -0.40 4.34
C VAL A 54 17.57 0.31 3.01
N THR A 55 18.35 -0.12 2.04
CA THR A 55 18.20 0.27 0.63
C THR A 55 18.08 -1.00 -0.22
N PHE A 56 17.15 -1.01 -1.15
CA PHE A 56 17.00 -2.10 -2.12
C PHE A 56 16.65 -1.55 -3.51
N ALA A 57 16.90 -2.34 -4.55
CA ALA A 57 16.54 -1.96 -5.91
C ALA A 57 15.05 -2.22 -6.18
N GLY A 58 14.30 -1.15 -6.43
CA GLY A 58 12.91 -1.16 -6.86
C GLY A 58 12.77 -1.13 -8.38
N TRP A 59 11.77 -0.42 -8.87
CA TRP A 59 11.52 -0.18 -10.29
C TRP A 59 12.78 0.28 -11.03
N ALA A 60 13.07 -0.35 -12.17
CA ALA A 60 14.24 -0.05 -13.02
C ALA A 60 15.60 -0.07 -12.28
N GLY A 61 15.71 -0.85 -11.20
CA GLY A 61 16.93 -0.91 -10.38
C GLY A 61 17.18 0.35 -9.54
N GLN A 62 16.22 1.28 -9.49
CA GLN A 62 16.35 2.52 -8.72
C GLN A 62 16.30 2.24 -7.22
N PRO A 63 17.12 2.96 -6.41
CA PRO A 63 17.17 2.71 -4.98
C PRO A 63 15.88 3.15 -4.28
N VAL A 64 15.34 2.26 -3.46
CA VAL A 64 14.23 2.53 -2.55
C VAL A 64 14.73 2.42 -1.12
N ARG A 65 14.38 3.37 -0.28
CA ARG A 65 14.78 3.40 1.14
C ARG A 65 13.70 2.77 2.01
N ALA A 66 14.12 2.17 3.12
CA ALA A 66 13.23 1.64 4.13
C ALA A 66 13.86 1.72 5.52
N TRP A 67 13.04 1.72 6.58
CA TRP A 67 13.51 1.42 7.93
C TRP A 67 13.22 -0.04 8.24
N LEU A 68 14.23 -0.77 8.70
CA LEU A 68 14.06 -2.08 9.33
C LEU A 68 14.20 -1.89 10.85
N ARG A 69 13.21 -2.34 11.61
CA ARG A 69 13.20 -2.33 13.07
C ARG A 69 13.03 -3.74 13.57
N VAL A 70 13.92 -4.19 14.44
CA VAL A 70 13.97 -5.57 14.94
C VAL A 70 13.99 -5.52 16.46
N PRO A 71 13.28 -6.42 17.16
CA PRO A 71 13.45 -6.56 18.63
C PRO A 71 14.91 -6.77 18.98
N ALA A 72 15.46 -5.98 19.91
CA ALA A 72 16.85 -6.10 20.30
C ALA A 72 17.16 -7.51 20.87
N GLY A 73 18.28 -8.09 20.44
CA GLY A 73 18.70 -9.41 20.87
C GLY A 73 17.89 -10.58 20.29
N ALA A 74 17.16 -10.38 19.20
CA ALA A 74 16.49 -11.48 18.49
C ALA A 74 17.51 -12.53 18.02
N THR A 75 17.22 -13.81 18.29
CA THR A 75 18.16 -14.93 18.07
C THR A 75 17.78 -15.86 16.93
N GLY A 76 16.71 -15.58 16.19
CA GLY A 76 16.24 -16.43 15.09
C GLY A 76 15.33 -15.68 14.14
N PRO A 77 14.93 -16.32 13.03
CA PRO A 77 14.02 -15.72 12.06
C PRO A 77 12.67 -15.36 12.70
N LEU A 78 12.28 -14.12 12.53
CA LEU A 78 11.03 -13.54 13.06
C LEU A 78 9.93 -13.50 11.99
N PRO A 79 8.66 -13.57 12.39
CA PRO A 79 7.61 -13.11 11.49
C PRO A 79 7.85 -11.65 11.13
N ALA A 80 7.53 -11.26 9.92
CA ALA A 80 7.77 -9.91 9.45
C ALA A 80 6.50 -9.19 9.04
N VAL A 81 6.54 -7.88 9.21
CA VAL A 81 5.51 -6.95 8.71
C VAL A 81 6.17 -5.96 7.77
N VAL A 82 5.72 -5.93 6.51
CA VAL A 82 6.08 -4.88 5.56
C VAL A 82 4.99 -3.82 5.58
N GLN A 83 5.36 -2.59 5.93
CA GLN A 83 4.44 -1.47 6.05
C GLN A 83 4.60 -0.48 4.90
N TYR A 84 3.48 -0.04 4.35
CA TYR A 84 3.38 0.99 3.33
C TYR A 84 2.76 2.28 3.89
N VAL A 85 3.23 3.42 3.40
CA VAL A 85 2.94 4.74 3.97
C VAL A 85 1.77 5.42 3.23
N GLY A 86 0.99 6.20 3.97
CA GLY A 86 -0.11 7.02 3.45
C GLY A 86 0.34 8.12 2.49
N TYR A 87 -0.59 8.67 1.71
CA TYR A 87 -0.33 9.70 0.71
C TYR A 87 0.36 10.95 1.30
N GLY A 88 1.37 11.42 0.60
CA GLY A 88 2.17 12.59 1.00
C GLY A 88 3.20 12.32 2.09
N GLY A 89 3.17 11.15 2.75
CA GLY A 89 4.14 10.74 3.75
C GLY A 89 5.32 9.98 3.16
N GLY A 90 6.40 9.89 3.96
CA GLY A 90 7.56 9.06 3.74
C GLY A 90 7.85 8.20 4.97
N ARG A 91 8.96 7.50 4.97
CA ARG A 91 9.34 6.56 6.04
C ARG A 91 9.59 7.21 7.42
N GLY A 92 9.60 8.54 7.50
CA GLY A 92 9.73 9.29 8.76
C GLY A 92 11.06 9.09 9.45
N ALA A 93 11.06 9.28 10.79
CA ALA A 93 12.24 9.08 11.60
C ALA A 93 12.47 7.60 11.98
N PRO A 94 13.71 7.17 12.21
CA PRO A 94 14.02 5.79 12.59
C PRO A 94 13.34 5.35 13.89
N THR A 95 13.04 6.28 14.78
CA THR A 95 12.44 6.03 16.11
C THR A 95 10.91 6.02 16.12
N GLU A 96 10.25 6.23 14.98
CA GLU A 96 8.80 6.16 14.84
C GLU A 96 8.33 4.74 14.52
N ASN A 97 7.01 4.48 14.64
CA ASN A 97 6.36 3.23 14.23
C ASN A 97 6.99 1.96 14.86
N LEU A 98 7.20 1.97 16.17
CA LEU A 98 7.83 0.87 16.90
C LEU A 98 6.86 -0.29 17.24
N PHE A 99 5.57 -0.15 16.97
CA PHE A 99 4.54 -1.11 17.40
C PHE A 99 4.87 -2.54 16.95
N TRP A 100 5.17 -2.76 15.68
CA TRP A 100 5.42 -4.10 15.14
C TRP A 100 6.67 -4.74 15.73
N SER A 101 7.76 -3.99 15.86
CA SER A 101 8.96 -4.52 16.53
C SER A 101 8.74 -4.78 18.01
N ALA A 102 7.98 -3.94 18.71
CA ALA A 102 7.62 -4.16 20.11
C ALA A 102 6.72 -5.40 20.31
N THR A 103 6.03 -5.86 19.25
CA THR A 103 5.20 -7.07 19.28
C THR A 103 5.92 -8.34 18.81
N GLY A 104 7.22 -8.27 18.57
CA GLY A 104 8.06 -9.42 18.21
C GLY A 104 8.24 -9.67 16.72
N HIS A 105 7.90 -8.72 15.86
CA HIS A 105 8.06 -8.81 14.41
C HIS A 105 9.31 -8.06 13.92
N ALA A 106 9.95 -8.57 12.89
CA ALA A 106 10.80 -7.74 12.05
C ALA A 106 9.91 -6.79 11.23
N HIS A 107 10.12 -5.48 11.35
CA HIS A 107 9.28 -4.46 10.72
C HIS A 107 10.04 -3.71 9.64
N LEU A 108 9.69 -3.92 8.37
CA LEU A 108 10.22 -3.17 7.24
C LEU A 108 9.20 -2.11 6.79
N GLN A 109 9.51 -0.85 7.02
CA GLN A 109 8.68 0.27 6.54
C GLN A 109 9.28 0.87 5.28
N MET A 110 8.63 0.64 4.13
CA MET A 110 9.05 1.16 2.84
C MET A 110 8.78 2.66 2.72
N ASP A 111 9.76 3.40 2.20
CA ASP A 111 9.59 4.79 1.79
C ASP A 111 8.91 4.87 0.41
N THR A 112 7.96 5.79 0.24
CA THR A 112 7.24 5.94 -1.02
C THR A 112 7.96 6.91 -1.94
N ARG A 113 8.45 6.45 -3.09
CA ARG A 113 9.18 7.27 -4.07
C ARG A 113 8.46 8.57 -4.40
N GLY A 114 9.22 9.68 -4.42
CA GLY A 114 8.72 10.98 -4.84
C GLY A 114 7.69 11.62 -3.91
N GLN A 115 7.46 11.02 -2.75
CA GLN A 115 6.62 11.55 -1.68
C GLN A 115 7.46 11.86 -0.42
N GLY A 116 6.85 12.26 0.67
CA GLY A 116 7.55 12.51 1.92
C GLY A 116 7.81 13.99 2.25
N SER A 117 6.89 14.85 1.84
CA SER A 117 6.94 16.28 2.20
C SER A 117 5.58 16.82 2.67
N GLY A 118 4.58 15.95 2.84
CA GLY A 118 3.25 16.34 3.33
C GLY A 118 3.18 16.37 4.86
N TRP A 119 3.43 15.24 5.50
CA TRP A 119 3.27 15.09 6.96
C TRP A 119 4.36 14.20 7.59
N SER A 120 5.11 13.44 6.80
CA SER A 120 6.25 12.63 7.24
C SER A 120 7.35 12.67 6.17
N ARG A 121 8.61 12.64 6.62
CA ARG A 121 9.77 12.77 5.75
C ARG A 121 10.00 11.52 4.90
N GLY A 122 10.28 11.72 3.60
CA GLY A 122 10.75 10.68 2.67
C GLY A 122 12.11 10.98 2.08
N ASP A 123 12.81 9.95 1.67
CA ASP A 123 14.19 10.01 1.17
C ASP A 123 14.36 9.28 -0.19
N THR A 124 13.28 8.70 -0.74
CA THR A 124 13.32 7.97 -2.02
C THR A 124 12.87 8.90 -3.17
N PRO A 125 13.76 9.24 -4.13
CA PRO A 125 13.39 10.07 -5.26
C PRO A 125 12.52 9.30 -6.28
N ASP A 126 11.75 10.03 -7.10
CA ASP A 126 11.13 9.51 -8.32
C ASP A 126 11.66 10.34 -9.50
N PRO A 127 12.73 9.89 -10.17
CA PRO A 127 13.34 10.62 -11.27
C PRO A 127 12.50 10.59 -12.54
N ASP A 128 11.56 9.65 -12.65
CA ASP A 128 10.69 9.50 -13.81
C ASP A 128 9.43 10.38 -13.69
N GLY A 129 9.01 10.87 -14.82
CA GLY A 129 7.79 11.66 -14.93
C GLY A 129 7.57 12.13 -16.35
N SER A 130 6.32 12.24 -16.79
CA SER A 130 5.96 12.66 -18.14
C SER A 130 4.58 13.29 -18.19
N GLY A 131 4.40 14.18 -19.14
CA GLY A 131 3.12 14.77 -19.51
C GLY A 131 2.56 15.81 -18.51
N PRO A 132 1.49 16.51 -18.89
CA PRO A 132 0.77 17.40 -18.01
C PRO A 132 0.11 16.64 -16.86
N ALA A 133 0.24 17.16 -15.63
CA ALA A 133 -0.36 16.58 -14.45
C ALA A 133 -0.92 17.67 -13.52
N HIS A 134 -1.93 17.34 -12.73
CA HIS A 134 -2.35 18.17 -11.60
C HIS A 134 -1.30 18.06 -10.49
N PRO A 135 -1.03 19.13 -9.71
CA PRO A 135 -0.17 19.04 -8.54
C PRO A 135 -0.56 17.87 -7.62
N GLY A 136 0.44 17.10 -7.18
CA GLY A 136 0.28 15.82 -6.50
C GLY A 136 0.78 14.68 -7.38
N VAL A 137 0.43 13.44 -7.04
CA VAL A 137 0.91 12.26 -7.78
C VAL A 137 -0.17 11.48 -8.51
N MET A 138 -1.48 11.77 -8.25
CA MET A 138 -2.58 10.97 -8.79
C MET A 138 -2.72 11.05 -10.32
N THR A 139 -2.19 12.08 -10.93
CA THR A 139 -2.22 12.23 -12.39
C THR A 139 -0.83 12.25 -13.02
N ARG A 140 0.22 11.93 -12.24
CA ARG A 140 1.60 11.88 -12.74
C ARG A 140 1.76 10.71 -13.71
N GLY A 141 2.05 11.00 -14.97
CA GLY A 141 2.20 10.02 -16.05
C GLY A 141 0.90 9.33 -16.46
N ILE A 142 -0.27 9.95 -16.20
CA ILE A 142 -1.61 9.39 -16.46
C ILE A 142 -1.92 9.18 -17.95
N ASP A 143 -1.01 9.55 -18.85
CA ASP A 143 -1.18 9.41 -20.29
C ASP A 143 -1.18 7.95 -20.75
N SER A 144 -0.46 7.08 -20.03
CA SER A 144 -0.44 5.64 -20.29
C SER A 144 -0.19 4.84 -19.00
N ARG A 145 -0.59 3.57 -19.00
CA ARG A 145 -0.33 2.64 -17.90
C ARG A 145 1.18 2.38 -17.69
N GLU A 146 1.98 2.50 -18.76
CA GLU A 146 3.43 2.33 -18.72
C GLU A 146 4.12 3.46 -17.97
N THR A 147 3.61 4.69 -18.08
CA THR A 147 4.20 5.89 -17.46
C THR A 147 3.56 6.29 -16.15
N TYR A 148 2.40 5.70 -15.81
CA TYR A 148 1.66 6.07 -14.61
C TYR A 148 2.48 5.81 -13.34
N TYR A 149 2.48 6.77 -12.45
CA TYR A 149 3.28 6.80 -11.22
C TYR A 149 3.13 5.54 -10.37
N PHE A 150 1.91 5.05 -10.17
CA PHE A 150 1.66 3.88 -9.32
C PHE A 150 2.16 2.56 -9.90
N ARG A 151 2.51 2.48 -11.19
CA ARG A 151 3.24 1.32 -11.74
C ARG A 151 4.56 1.11 -11.00
N ARG A 152 5.29 2.21 -10.80
CA ARG A 152 6.58 2.18 -10.10
C ARG A 152 6.41 1.91 -8.60
N VAL A 153 5.43 2.55 -7.96
CA VAL A 153 5.15 2.35 -6.53
C VAL A 153 4.77 0.91 -6.21
N PHE A 154 3.91 0.29 -7.01
CA PHE A 154 3.49 -1.09 -6.76
C PHE A 154 4.61 -2.10 -7.05
N ALA A 155 5.44 -1.83 -8.08
CA ALA A 155 6.65 -2.62 -8.31
C ALA A 155 7.62 -2.53 -7.13
N ASP A 156 7.88 -1.33 -6.61
CA ASP A 156 8.69 -1.14 -5.39
C ASP A 156 8.11 -1.87 -4.19
N ALA A 157 6.79 -1.86 -4.03
CA ALA A 157 6.11 -2.51 -2.91
C ALA A 157 6.25 -4.04 -2.94
N VAL A 158 6.21 -4.65 -4.12
CA VAL A 158 6.51 -6.08 -4.29
C VAL A 158 7.99 -6.34 -3.97
N ARG A 159 8.91 -5.50 -4.45
CA ARG A 159 10.35 -5.61 -4.14
C ARG A 159 10.64 -5.44 -2.65
N ALA A 160 9.86 -4.64 -1.91
CA ALA A 160 9.98 -4.52 -0.46
C ALA A 160 9.68 -5.85 0.26
N VAL A 161 8.69 -6.62 -0.21
CA VAL A 161 8.42 -7.98 0.31
C VAL A 161 9.59 -8.91 -0.02
N GLU A 162 10.12 -8.86 -1.24
CA GLU A 162 11.28 -9.66 -1.65
C GLU A 162 12.53 -9.29 -0.82
N ALA A 163 12.75 -7.99 -0.56
CA ALA A 163 13.84 -7.51 0.30
C ALA A 163 13.67 -8.01 1.75
N ALA A 164 12.47 -7.92 2.32
CA ALA A 164 12.20 -8.46 3.65
C ALA A 164 12.52 -9.95 3.73
N ARG A 165 12.07 -10.74 2.74
CA ARG A 165 12.30 -12.18 2.67
C ARG A 165 13.78 -12.57 2.51
N SER A 166 14.62 -11.69 1.99
CA SER A 166 16.07 -11.94 1.82
C SER A 166 16.88 -11.70 3.09
N LEU A 167 16.30 -11.11 4.13
CA LEU A 167 16.97 -10.79 5.38
C LEU A 167 17.04 -12.03 6.30
N GLU A 168 18.22 -12.37 6.81
CA GLU A 168 18.42 -13.54 7.70
C GLU A 168 17.55 -13.50 8.98
N VAL A 169 17.20 -12.30 9.45
CA VAL A 169 16.36 -12.09 10.63
C VAL A 169 14.86 -12.34 10.36
N VAL A 170 14.47 -12.53 9.09
CA VAL A 170 13.07 -12.71 8.67
C VAL A 170 12.80 -14.17 8.32
N ASP A 171 11.68 -14.70 8.81
CA ASP A 171 11.10 -15.94 8.28
C ASP A 171 10.35 -15.65 6.99
N PRO A 172 10.84 -16.08 5.83
CA PRO A 172 10.25 -15.73 4.54
C PRO A 172 8.84 -16.27 4.32
N ALA A 173 8.44 -17.30 5.09
CA ALA A 173 7.08 -17.86 5.03
C ALA A 173 6.07 -17.09 5.88
N ARG A 174 6.53 -16.23 6.79
CA ARG A 174 5.69 -15.49 7.74
C ARG A 174 5.76 -13.97 7.50
N VAL A 175 5.57 -13.55 6.26
CA VAL A 175 5.57 -12.13 5.89
C VAL A 175 4.15 -11.66 5.67
N SER A 176 3.71 -10.68 6.45
CA SER A 176 2.43 -9.98 6.32
C SER A 176 2.64 -8.56 5.81
N VAL A 177 1.61 -7.97 5.21
CA VAL A 177 1.64 -6.58 4.74
C VAL A 177 0.57 -5.74 5.41
N VAL A 178 0.87 -4.48 5.66
CA VAL A 178 -0.06 -3.53 6.32
C VAL A 178 0.07 -2.12 5.75
N GLY A 179 -1.01 -1.39 5.75
CA GLY A 179 -0.99 0.03 5.47
C GLY A 179 -2.33 0.71 5.69
N GLY A 180 -2.27 2.02 5.93
CA GLY A 180 -3.45 2.88 6.01
C GLY A 180 -3.55 3.78 4.79
N SER A 181 -4.77 4.11 4.35
CA SER A 181 -5.01 5.00 3.21
C SER A 181 -4.29 4.53 1.94
N GLN A 182 -3.40 5.32 1.37
CA GLN A 182 -2.56 4.89 0.24
C GLN A 182 -1.80 3.60 0.55
N GLY A 183 -1.26 3.48 1.78
CA GLY A 183 -0.59 2.27 2.23
C GLY A 183 -1.51 1.05 2.19
N GLY A 184 -2.79 1.21 2.54
CA GLY A 184 -3.81 0.16 2.44
C GLY A 184 -4.09 -0.26 0.99
N GLY A 185 -4.17 0.70 0.08
CA GLY A 185 -4.30 0.42 -1.36
C GLY A 185 -3.06 -0.28 -1.94
N ILE A 186 -1.86 0.11 -1.49
CA ILE A 186 -0.60 -0.58 -1.85
C ILE A 186 -0.59 -2.00 -1.28
N ALA A 187 -1.02 -2.20 -0.03
CA ALA A 187 -1.11 -3.53 0.57
C ALA A 187 -2.07 -4.45 -0.20
N LEU A 188 -3.19 -3.92 -0.71
CA LEU A 188 -4.11 -4.66 -1.58
C LEU A 188 -3.48 -4.99 -2.94
N ALA A 189 -2.71 -4.06 -3.53
CA ALA A 189 -1.99 -4.33 -4.77
C ALA A 189 -0.97 -5.45 -4.57
N VAL A 190 -0.20 -5.41 -3.49
CA VAL A 190 0.76 -6.46 -3.14
C VAL A 190 0.05 -7.78 -2.86
N ALA A 191 -1.10 -7.77 -2.17
CA ALA A 191 -1.89 -8.99 -1.94
C ALA A 191 -2.36 -9.66 -3.24
N GLY A 192 -2.62 -8.87 -4.28
CA GLY A 192 -2.97 -9.40 -5.61
C GLY A 192 -1.77 -9.87 -6.45
N LEU A 193 -0.56 -9.37 -6.14
CA LEU A 193 0.67 -9.65 -6.91
C LEU A 193 1.59 -10.68 -6.24
N VAL A 194 1.43 -10.90 -4.93
CA VAL A 194 2.25 -11.81 -4.11
C VAL A 194 1.33 -12.81 -3.42
N PRO A 195 1.15 -14.02 -3.98
CA PRO A 195 0.08 -14.94 -3.55
C PRO A 195 0.34 -15.64 -2.21
N ASP A 196 1.57 -15.64 -1.70
CA ASP A 196 2.04 -16.40 -0.54
C ASP A 196 2.32 -15.51 0.68
N LEU A 197 1.60 -14.41 0.82
CA LEU A 197 1.63 -13.61 2.05
C LEU A 197 0.96 -14.36 3.21
N ALA A 198 1.46 -14.17 4.42
CA ALA A 198 0.86 -14.74 5.62
C ALA A 198 -0.50 -14.07 5.94
N ALA A 199 -0.57 -12.76 5.87
CA ALA A 199 -1.81 -12.00 6.05
C ALA A 199 -1.69 -10.56 5.49
N VAL A 200 -2.83 -9.89 5.37
CA VAL A 200 -2.96 -8.52 4.85
C VAL A 200 -3.79 -7.68 5.82
N ALA A 201 -3.39 -6.45 6.07
CA ALA A 201 -4.21 -5.47 6.76
C ALA A 201 -4.30 -4.17 5.94
N ALA A 202 -5.52 -3.76 5.61
CA ALA A 202 -5.80 -2.58 4.81
C ALA A 202 -6.74 -1.65 5.59
N TYR A 203 -6.18 -0.58 6.18
CA TYR A 203 -6.95 0.38 6.97
C TYR A 203 -7.44 1.52 6.08
N VAL A 204 -8.74 1.78 6.09
CA VAL A 204 -9.36 2.84 5.27
C VAL A 204 -8.73 2.97 3.87
N PRO A 205 -8.58 1.87 3.10
CA PRO A 205 -7.73 1.83 1.93
C PRO A 205 -8.16 2.84 0.86
N PHE A 206 -7.18 3.65 0.43
CA PHE A 206 -7.25 4.50 -0.75
C PHE A 206 -6.93 3.71 -2.02
N LEU A 207 -6.97 4.29 -3.20
CA LEU A 207 -6.72 3.67 -4.51
C LEU A 207 -7.76 2.59 -4.89
N CYS A 208 -8.97 2.69 -4.35
CA CYS A 208 -10.05 1.75 -4.59
C CYS A 208 -11.23 2.43 -5.29
N ASP A 209 -11.78 1.78 -6.33
CA ASP A 209 -12.96 2.23 -7.08
C ASP A 209 -12.83 3.68 -7.58
N PHE A 210 -11.75 3.95 -8.34
CA PHE A 210 -11.39 5.30 -8.80
C PHE A 210 -12.51 6.02 -9.52
N ARG A 211 -13.27 5.30 -10.38
CA ARG A 211 -14.36 5.90 -11.14
C ARG A 211 -15.45 6.42 -10.22
N ARG A 212 -15.78 5.65 -9.18
CA ARG A 212 -16.74 6.04 -8.17
C ARG A 212 -16.17 7.15 -7.28
N ALA A 213 -14.97 6.93 -6.73
CA ALA A 213 -14.33 7.86 -5.81
C ALA A 213 -14.22 9.28 -6.37
N SER A 214 -13.78 9.41 -7.63
CA SER A 214 -13.57 10.71 -8.27
C SER A 214 -14.83 11.57 -8.44
N VAL A 215 -16.04 11.00 -8.23
CA VAL A 215 -17.32 11.71 -8.34
C VAL A 215 -18.10 11.80 -7.04
N ILE A 216 -17.74 11.05 -5.98
CA ILE A 216 -18.48 11.07 -4.72
C ILE A 216 -17.75 11.78 -3.58
N THR A 217 -16.47 12.14 -3.75
CA THR A 217 -15.75 12.96 -2.78
C THR A 217 -15.08 14.17 -3.44
N ASP A 218 -15.06 15.28 -2.71
CA ASP A 218 -14.31 16.49 -3.03
C ASP A 218 -12.96 16.59 -2.30
N ALA A 219 -12.60 15.55 -1.52
CA ALA A 219 -11.36 15.51 -0.79
C ALA A 219 -10.19 15.01 -1.67
N ASP A 220 -9.01 15.55 -1.43
CA ASP A 220 -7.77 15.02 -1.99
C ASP A 220 -7.42 13.71 -1.26
N PRO A 221 -6.75 12.74 -1.93
CA PRO A 221 -6.17 12.84 -3.30
C PRO A 221 -7.09 12.45 -4.46
N TYR A 222 -8.28 11.88 -4.24
CA TYR A 222 -9.19 11.54 -5.35
C TYR A 222 -9.59 12.78 -6.17
N LYS A 223 -9.69 13.94 -5.51
CA LYS A 223 -10.06 15.19 -6.20
C LYS A 223 -9.00 15.69 -7.19
N GLU A 224 -7.74 15.29 -7.06
CA GLU A 224 -6.71 15.60 -8.07
C GLU A 224 -7.11 15.05 -9.45
N ILE A 225 -7.67 13.83 -9.50
CA ILE A 225 -8.21 13.23 -10.74
C ILE A 225 -9.38 14.07 -11.26
N GLY A 226 -10.31 14.44 -10.38
CA GLY A 226 -11.46 15.26 -10.74
C GLY A 226 -11.05 16.63 -11.31
N ARG A 227 -10.06 17.30 -10.69
CA ARG A 227 -9.54 18.60 -11.19
C ARG A 227 -8.85 18.45 -12.53
N TYR A 228 -8.05 17.41 -12.73
CA TYR A 228 -7.44 17.11 -14.03
C TYR A 228 -8.50 16.93 -15.11
N LEU A 229 -9.52 16.11 -14.86
CA LEU A 229 -10.60 15.82 -15.80
C LEU A 229 -11.53 17.02 -16.02
N ALA A 230 -11.66 17.93 -15.07
CA ALA A 230 -12.40 19.18 -15.27
C ALA A 230 -11.78 20.08 -16.37
N VAL A 231 -10.47 19.97 -16.57
CA VAL A 231 -9.73 20.65 -17.65
C VAL A 231 -9.67 19.75 -18.90
N HIS A 232 -9.32 18.47 -18.75
CA HIS A 232 -9.13 17.50 -19.83
C HIS A 232 -10.38 16.64 -20.06
N ARG A 233 -11.56 17.26 -20.25
CA ARG A 233 -12.87 16.58 -20.28
C ARG A 233 -12.96 15.42 -21.28
N HIS A 234 -12.31 15.57 -22.43
CA HIS A 234 -12.29 14.57 -23.50
C HIS A 234 -11.49 13.31 -23.14
N ARG A 235 -10.70 13.34 -22.06
CA ARG A 235 -9.83 12.25 -21.63
C ARG A 235 -10.44 11.34 -20.57
N ALA A 236 -11.67 11.59 -20.13
CA ALA A 236 -12.24 10.85 -19.01
C ALA A 236 -12.22 9.32 -19.21
N SER A 237 -12.53 8.86 -20.44
CA SER A 237 -12.52 7.42 -20.73
C SER A 237 -11.09 6.84 -20.64
N SER A 238 -10.13 7.44 -21.34
CA SER A 238 -8.74 6.94 -21.37
C SER A 238 -8.05 7.03 -20.01
N VAL A 239 -8.32 8.06 -19.20
CA VAL A 239 -7.80 8.19 -17.85
C VAL A 239 -8.34 7.07 -16.96
N HIS A 240 -9.63 6.80 -16.98
CA HIS A 240 -10.20 5.70 -16.19
C HIS A 240 -9.79 4.32 -16.71
N GLU A 241 -9.49 4.17 -18.00
CA GLU A 241 -8.88 2.96 -18.53
C GLU A 241 -7.48 2.75 -17.94
N VAL A 242 -6.62 3.78 -17.94
CA VAL A 242 -5.31 3.68 -17.26
C VAL A 242 -5.47 3.35 -15.77
N LEU A 243 -6.32 4.08 -15.05
CA LEU A 243 -6.53 3.87 -13.61
C LEU A 243 -7.05 2.46 -13.30
N SER A 244 -7.74 1.79 -14.21
CA SER A 244 -8.25 0.43 -13.98
C SER A 244 -7.15 -0.61 -13.79
N TYR A 245 -5.95 -0.39 -14.32
CA TYR A 245 -4.78 -1.23 -14.06
C TYR A 245 -4.21 -1.08 -12.64
N PHE A 246 -4.61 -0.04 -11.92
CA PHE A 246 -4.07 0.34 -10.61
C PHE A 246 -5.13 0.38 -9.51
N ASP A 247 -6.35 -0.06 -9.82
CA ASP A 247 -7.47 -0.03 -8.88
C ASP A 247 -7.40 -1.18 -7.88
N GLY A 248 -7.44 -0.84 -6.59
CA GLY A 248 -7.42 -1.79 -5.48
C GLY A 248 -8.52 -2.85 -5.56
N VAL A 249 -9.67 -2.56 -6.18
CA VAL A 249 -10.75 -3.54 -6.42
C VAL A 249 -10.28 -4.67 -7.33
N ASN A 250 -9.49 -4.35 -8.37
CA ASN A 250 -9.00 -5.37 -9.31
C ASN A 250 -7.90 -6.23 -8.69
N PHE A 251 -7.02 -5.65 -7.87
CA PHE A 251 -6.04 -6.42 -7.09
C PHE A 251 -6.71 -7.30 -6.03
N ALA A 252 -7.72 -6.77 -5.34
CA ALA A 252 -8.44 -7.50 -4.31
C ALA A 252 -9.04 -8.82 -4.80
N ARG A 253 -9.46 -8.91 -6.07
CA ARG A 253 -9.96 -10.14 -6.69
C ARG A 253 -8.94 -11.29 -6.65
N ARG A 254 -7.63 -10.96 -6.61
CA ARG A 254 -6.51 -11.90 -6.63
C ARG A 254 -5.95 -12.19 -5.23
N GLY A 255 -6.30 -11.36 -4.25
CA GLY A 255 -5.85 -11.56 -2.87
C GLY A 255 -6.35 -12.88 -2.32
N SER A 256 -5.44 -13.72 -1.85
CA SER A 256 -5.74 -15.07 -1.32
C SER A 256 -5.43 -15.20 0.17
N ALA A 257 -4.49 -14.43 0.70
CA ALA A 257 -4.13 -14.42 2.11
C ALA A 257 -5.28 -13.92 3.00
N PRO A 258 -5.39 -14.35 4.27
CA PRO A 258 -6.34 -13.78 5.21
C PRO A 258 -6.19 -12.26 5.32
N ALA A 259 -7.29 -11.50 5.21
CA ALA A 259 -7.25 -10.05 5.20
C ALA A 259 -8.14 -9.41 6.26
N VAL A 260 -7.64 -8.35 6.89
CA VAL A 260 -8.39 -7.46 7.76
C VAL A 260 -8.53 -6.11 7.06
N PHE A 261 -9.78 -5.69 6.88
CA PHE A 261 -10.12 -4.36 6.40
C PHE A 261 -10.66 -3.52 7.55
N THR A 262 -10.41 -2.22 7.50
CA THR A 262 -11.16 -1.27 8.32
C THR A 262 -11.72 -0.15 7.47
N THR A 263 -12.84 0.45 7.91
CA THR A 263 -13.47 1.59 7.26
C THR A 263 -14.15 2.46 8.30
N ALA A 264 -14.27 3.75 8.02
CA ALA A 264 -14.90 4.72 8.91
C ALA A 264 -16.07 5.42 8.19
N LEU A 265 -17.24 5.45 8.83
CA LEU A 265 -18.46 5.93 8.13
C LEU A 265 -18.45 7.42 7.83
N MET A 266 -17.62 8.21 8.56
CA MET A 266 -17.49 9.65 8.38
C MET A 266 -16.26 10.03 7.54
N ASP A 267 -15.59 9.06 6.91
CA ASP A 267 -14.39 9.30 6.10
C ASP A 267 -14.76 9.98 4.75
N PRO A 268 -14.35 11.26 4.55
CA PRO A 268 -14.55 11.96 3.29
C PRO A 268 -13.45 11.71 2.26
N ILE A 269 -12.30 11.17 2.68
CA ILE A 269 -11.11 10.95 1.85
C ILE A 269 -11.21 9.60 1.15
N CYS A 270 -11.46 8.53 1.92
CA CYS A 270 -11.72 7.18 1.41
C CYS A 270 -13.16 6.79 1.73
N PRO A 271 -14.16 7.24 0.93
CA PRO A 271 -15.56 7.00 1.25
C PRO A 271 -15.84 5.52 1.48
N PRO A 272 -16.58 5.12 2.52
CA PRO A 272 -16.78 3.71 2.89
C PRO A 272 -17.19 2.80 1.74
N SER A 273 -17.95 3.31 0.79
CA SER A 273 -18.38 2.51 -0.37
C SER A 273 -17.25 2.10 -1.30
N THR A 274 -16.14 2.85 -1.36
CA THR A 274 -14.97 2.45 -2.14
C THR A 274 -14.17 1.35 -1.43
N VAL A 275 -14.08 1.42 -0.10
CA VAL A 275 -13.51 0.37 0.74
C VAL A 275 -14.31 -0.92 0.64
N PHE A 276 -15.64 -0.83 0.74
CA PHE A 276 -16.53 -1.98 0.57
C PHE A 276 -16.47 -2.57 -0.83
N GLY A 277 -16.20 -1.76 -1.86
CA GLY A 277 -15.94 -2.24 -3.22
C GLY A 277 -14.76 -3.20 -3.26
N ALA A 278 -13.64 -2.84 -2.65
CA ALA A 278 -12.45 -3.70 -2.55
C ALA A 278 -12.68 -4.89 -1.60
N PHE A 279 -13.31 -4.66 -0.44
CA PHE A 279 -13.63 -5.72 0.51
C PHE A 279 -14.48 -6.82 -0.13
N HIS A 280 -15.57 -6.47 -0.79
CA HIS A 280 -16.43 -7.48 -1.42
C HIS A 280 -15.74 -8.22 -2.58
N ALA A 281 -14.84 -7.54 -3.30
CA ALA A 281 -14.06 -8.12 -4.39
C ALA A 281 -12.97 -9.08 -3.91
N TYR A 282 -12.46 -8.91 -2.68
CA TYR A 282 -11.32 -9.69 -2.18
C TYR A 282 -11.60 -11.20 -2.22
N GLY A 283 -10.66 -11.96 -2.81
CA GLY A 283 -10.84 -13.38 -3.10
C GLY A 283 -10.65 -14.33 -1.91
N GLY A 284 -9.77 -13.98 -0.97
CA GLY A 284 -9.44 -14.77 0.21
C GLY A 284 -10.39 -14.59 1.40
N PRO A 285 -10.08 -15.27 2.53
CA PRO A 285 -10.75 -15.01 3.81
C PRO A 285 -10.58 -13.54 4.21
N LYS A 286 -11.66 -12.92 4.69
CA LYS A 286 -11.64 -11.48 4.99
C LYS A 286 -12.61 -11.10 6.07
N ASP A 287 -12.20 -10.14 6.89
CA ASP A 287 -13.04 -9.47 7.88
C ASP A 287 -12.98 -7.95 7.68
N ILE A 288 -14.03 -7.22 8.04
CA ILE A 288 -14.05 -5.76 8.03
C ILE A 288 -14.59 -5.21 9.33
N THR A 289 -13.85 -4.27 9.92
CA THR A 289 -14.31 -3.48 11.07
C THR A 289 -14.80 -2.10 10.60
N ILE A 290 -15.95 -1.69 11.08
CA ILE A 290 -16.58 -0.40 10.75
C ILE A 290 -16.49 0.50 11.97
N TRP A 291 -15.91 1.70 11.78
CA TRP A 291 -15.83 2.76 12.78
C TRP A 291 -16.92 3.79 12.51
N PRO A 292 -18.04 3.78 13.28
CA PRO A 292 -19.23 4.55 12.89
C PRO A 292 -19.09 6.06 13.03
N TYR A 293 -18.21 6.53 13.90
CA TYR A 293 -18.08 7.96 14.24
C TYR A 293 -16.76 8.58 13.80
N ASN A 294 -15.84 7.77 13.26
CA ASN A 294 -14.51 8.20 12.87
C ASN A 294 -14.47 8.67 11.41
N GLY A 295 -13.51 9.56 11.14
CA GLY A 295 -13.13 10.00 9.81
C GLY A 295 -11.99 9.16 9.22
N HIS A 296 -11.09 9.83 8.50
CA HIS A 296 -9.97 9.17 7.82
C HIS A 296 -8.91 8.57 8.76
N GLU A 297 -8.93 8.92 10.03
CA GLU A 297 -8.06 8.31 11.04
C GLU A 297 -8.40 6.83 11.30
N GLY A 298 -9.59 6.36 10.89
CA GLY A 298 -10.04 4.99 11.14
C GLY A 298 -10.11 4.67 12.63
N GLY A 299 -9.67 3.47 13.01
CA GLY A 299 -9.56 3.04 14.40
C GLY A 299 -8.23 3.41 15.07
N GLY A 300 -7.26 3.96 14.31
CA GLY A 300 -5.96 4.31 14.87
C GLY A 300 -5.26 3.09 15.48
N PRO A 301 -4.86 3.14 16.78
CA PRO A 301 -4.16 2.01 17.42
C PRO A 301 -4.99 0.72 17.50
N GLU A 302 -6.32 0.80 17.52
CA GLU A 302 -7.20 -0.35 17.52
C GLU A 302 -7.12 -1.14 16.20
N ASP A 303 -6.89 -0.45 15.07
CA ASP A 303 -6.65 -1.10 13.77
C ASP A 303 -5.39 -1.98 13.82
N ASP A 304 -4.30 -1.49 14.45
CA ASP A 304 -3.07 -2.27 14.64
C ASP A 304 -3.27 -3.49 15.52
N LEU A 305 -4.11 -3.39 16.56
CA LEU A 305 -4.44 -4.53 17.42
C LEU A 305 -5.27 -5.59 16.68
N LEU A 306 -6.19 -5.19 15.82
CA LEU A 306 -6.96 -6.10 14.97
C LEU A 306 -6.03 -6.83 13.99
N ALA A 307 -5.13 -6.12 13.33
CA ALA A 307 -4.16 -6.70 12.42
C ALA A 307 -3.18 -7.64 13.16
N LEU A 308 -2.67 -7.25 14.33
CA LEU A 308 -1.79 -8.09 15.15
C LEU A 308 -2.46 -9.43 15.51
N ALA A 309 -3.74 -9.40 15.90
CA ALA A 309 -4.49 -10.60 16.19
C ALA A 309 -4.61 -11.51 14.95
N ALA A 310 -4.84 -10.93 13.77
CA ALA A 310 -4.90 -11.68 12.52
C ALA A 310 -3.53 -12.25 12.12
N PHE A 311 -2.46 -11.47 12.21
CA PHE A 311 -1.10 -11.89 11.87
C PHE A 311 -0.61 -13.02 12.77
N ARG A 312 -0.90 -12.95 14.06
CA ARG A 312 -0.59 -14.06 15.00
C ARG A 312 -1.33 -15.35 14.66
N ARG A 313 -2.61 -15.28 14.25
CA ARG A 313 -3.36 -16.46 13.81
C ARG A 313 -2.79 -17.07 12.52
N ALA A 314 -2.35 -16.24 11.60
CA ALA A 314 -1.78 -16.68 10.33
C ALA A 314 -0.35 -17.25 10.47
N SER A 315 0.34 -16.92 11.57
CA SER A 315 1.73 -17.36 11.84
C SER A 315 1.79 -18.56 12.83
N ALA A 316 0.64 -19.01 13.37
CA ALA A 316 0.54 -20.14 14.27
C ALA A 316 0.49 -21.48 13.50
#